data_279be054723b1a174af746755cf6dc6b
#
_entry.id   279be054723b1a174af746755cf6dc6b
#
_cell.length_a   1.000
_cell.length_b   1.000
_cell.length_c   1.000
_cell.angle_alpha   90.00
_cell.angle_beta   90.00
_cell.angle_gamma   90.00
#
_symmetry.space_group_name_H-M   'P 1'
#
loop_
_entity.id
_entity.type
_entity.pdbx_description
1 polymer ?
#
loop_
_entity_poly.entity_id
_entity_poly.type
_entity_poly.pdbx_seq_one_letter_code
_entity_poly.pdbx_strand_id
1 'polypeptide(L)'
;VRAGENVVITTSTASGKTLAFLLPVLQEILEDPLTRAIFIYPTKALASDQYRAMQPILKFFGEGRVSAGVYDGDTKPAERTRIRKSANIILTNPEMLNSAFLPNHSNYGFDAIFANLRYVVIDELHSYRGAFGAHLANIFRRMHRICRYYHSNPHFLCSSATIANPVELAEKICGSGFTLIDRDGSPAPEKEYCIIQPPEIKGNNDKVYGRIAASTVAAGLIPELVEEDHHFITFGRSRRNVEVILKEAKDKLDAAGFLGMARVGGKNPADLIAGYRGGYTPLERKEIERKMTEGELAGLVSTNALELGIDIGKLDATVIVGYPGTRASFWQQSGR
;
A
#
# COMPACT_ATOMS: atom_id res chain seq x y z
N VAL A 1 4.02 -15.31 17.35
CA VAL A 1 3.57 -16.19 16.29
C VAL A 1 3.84 -17.65 16.63
N ARG A 2 5.10 -18.04 16.89
CA ARG A 2 5.45 -19.43 17.26
C ARG A 2 4.74 -19.95 18.53
N ALA A 3 4.39 -19.08 19.46
CA ALA A 3 3.62 -19.44 20.65
C ALA A 3 2.12 -19.68 20.37
N GLY A 4 1.69 -19.63 19.11
CA GLY A 4 0.29 -19.82 18.74
C GLY A 4 -0.61 -18.62 19.05
N GLU A 5 -0.02 -17.41 19.16
CA GLU A 5 -0.75 -16.19 19.45
C GLU A 5 -1.11 -15.42 18.18
N ASN A 6 -2.27 -14.77 18.18
CA ASN A 6 -2.57 -13.75 17.18
C ASN A 6 -1.79 -12.48 17.51
N VAL A 7 -1.23 -11.84 16.50
CA VAL A 7 -0.32 -10.72 16.69
C VAL A 7 -0.74 -9.54 15.81
N VAL A 8 -0.68 -8.34 16.38
CA VAL A 8 -0.78 -7.09 15.61
C VAL A 8 0.52 -6.30 15.72
N ILE A 9 1.15 -6.01 14.58
CA ILE A 9 2.40 -5.27 14.47
C ILE A 9 2.08 -3.85 14.02
N THR A 10 2.50 -2.85 14.81
CA THR A 10 2.33 -1.44 14.48
C THR A 10 3.68 -0.76 14.50
N THR A 11 4.24 -0.54 13.33
CA THR A 11 5.52 0.13 13.15
C THR A 11 5.43 1.11 11.98
N SER A 12 6.46 1.91 11.78
CA SER A 12 6.56 2.87 10.69
C SER A 12 6.41 2.22 9.31
N THR A 13 6.20 3.01 8.27
CA THR A 13 6.27 2.53 6.88
C THR A 13 7.69 2.06 6.56
N ALA A 14 7.82 1.09 5.67
CA ALA A 14 9.12 0.49 5.28
C ALA A 14 9.94 -0.16 6.41
N SER A 15 9.34 -0.47 7.57
CA SER A 15 10.01 -1.10 8.72
C SER A 15 10.22 -2.62 8.60
N GLY A 16 9.94 -3.22 7.44
CA GLY A 16 10.09 -4.67 7.25
C GLY A 16 8.98 -5.54 7.82
N LYS A 17 7.79 -4.98 8.11
CA LYS A 17 6.61 -5.72 8.63
C LYS A 17 6.31 -7.00 7.86
N THR A 18 6.42 -6.94 6.53
CA THR A 18 6.17 -8.09 5.65
C THR A 18 7.06 -9.28 6.02
N LEU A 19 8.34 -9.05 6.29
CA LEU A 19 9.26 -10.11 6.71
C LEU A 19 8.92 -10.65 8.09
N ALA A 20 8.46 -9.82 9.01
CA ALA A 20 8.14 -10.21 10.38
C ALA A 20 7.05 -11.29 10.44
N PHE A 21 6.08 -11.26 9.54
CA PHE A 21 5.05 -12.31 9.46
C PHE A 21 5.31 -13.33 8.35
N LEU A 22 6.08 -13.00 7.31
CA LEU A 22 6.39 -13.94 6.24
C LEU A 22 7.33 -15.06 6.75
N LEU A 23 8.37 -14.72 7.53
CA LEU A 23 9.36 -15.68 8.00
C LEU A 23 8.75 -16.82 8.84
N PRO A 24 7.90 -16.58 9.87
CA PRO A 24 7.28 -17.68 10.60
C PRO A 24 6.32 -18.51 9.73
N VAL A 25 5.63 -17.90 8.77
CA VAL A 25 4.78 -18.62 7.81
C VAL A 25 5.62 -19.54 6.91
N LEU A 26 6.75 -19.05 6.40
CA LEU A 26 7.67 -19.84 5.58
C LEU A 26 8.26 -21.02 6.37
N GLN A 27 8.64 -20.78 7.61
CA GLN A 27 9.16 -21.85 8.47
C GLN A 27 8.13 -22.97 8.65
N GLU A 28 6.88 -22.65 8.98
CA GLU A 28 5.82 -23.64 9.13
C GLU A 28 5.57 -24.42 7.83
N ILE A 29 5.59 -23.74 6.68
CA ILE A 29 5.43 -24.39 5.37
C ILE A 29 6.60 -25.36 5.08
N LEU A 30 7.82 -25.01 5.50
CA LEU A 30 8.98 -25.88 5.31
C LEU A 30 8.94 -27.12 6.23
N GLU A 31 8.33 -27.00 7.41
CA GLU A 31 8.10 -28.09 8.36
C GLU A 31 6.91 -28.97 7.92
N ASP A 32 5.80 -28.36 7.48
CA ASP A 32 4.62 -29.01 6.94
C ASP A 32 4.21 -28.43 5.58
N PRO A 33 4.56 -29.08 4.45
CA PRO A 33 4.24 -28.61 3.10
C PRO A 33 2.74 -28.51 2.78
N LEU A 34 1.86 -29.11 3.60
CA LEU A 34 0.42 -28.97 3.44
C LEU A 34 -0.08 -27.63 3.97
N THR A 35 0.69 -26.95 4.82
CA THR A 35 0.33 -25.65 5.41
C THR A 35 -0.11 -24.66 4.35
N ARG A 36 -1.23 -23.97 4.63
CA ARG A 36 -1.80 -22.90 3.82
C ARG A 36 -1.85 -21.61 4.62
N ALA A 37 -1.55 -20.51 3.94
CA ALA A 37 -1.66 -19.15 4.47
C ALA A 37 -2.41 -18.25 3.50
N ILE A 38 -3.33 -17.44 4.00
CA ILE A 38 -4.05 -16.43 3.21
C ILE A 38 -3.58 -15.05 3.63
N PHE A 39 -3.06 -14.29 2.69
CA PHE A 39 -2.61 -12.91 2.88
C PHE A 39 -3.63 -11.97 2.26
N ILE A 40 -4.19 -11.08 3.08
CA ILE A 40 -5.30 -10.21 2.72
C ILE A 40 -4.81 -8.77 2.63
N TYR A 41 -4.98 -8.18 1.46
CA TYR A 41 -4.59 -6.81 1.15
C TYR A 41 -5.82 -5.97 0.78
N PRO A 42 -5.83 -4.67 1.12
CA PRO A 42 -6.97 -3.80 0.80
C PRO A 42 -7.16 -3.57 -0.70
N THR A 43 -6.11 -3.69 -1.49
CA THR A 43 -6.14 -3.46 -2.94
C THR A 43 -5.41 -4.57 -3.71
N LYS A 44 -5.83 -4.80 -4.96
CA LYS A 44 -5.16 -5.73 -5.89
C LYS A 44 -3.72 -5.29 -6.20
N ALA A 45 -3.50 -3.99 -6.35
CA ALA A 45 -2.18 -3.43 -6.64
C ALA A 45 -1.18 -3.80 -5.54
N LEU A 46 -1.56 -3.58 -4.26
CA LEU A 46 -0.71 -3.93 -3.12
C LEU A 46 -0.45 -5.44 -3.05
N ALA A 47 -1.47 -6.27 -3.28
CA ALA A 47 -1.28 -7.73 -3.32
C ALA A 47 -0.27 -8.16 -4.40
N SER A 48 -0.36 -7.58 -5.60
CA SER A 48 0.55 -7.87 -6.71
C SER A 48 1.97 -7.38 -6.42
N ASP A 49 2.13 -6.25 -5.75
CA ASP A 49 3.40 -5.67 -5.38
C ASP A 49 4.09 -6.52 -4.31
N GLN A 50 3.37 -6.87 -3.26
CA GLN A 50 3.87 -7.77 -2.21
C GLN A 50 4.21 -9.16 -2.76
N TYR A 51 3.46 -9.67 -3.72
CA TYR A 51 3.81 -10.92 -4.41
C TYR A 51 5.14 -10.80 -5.14
N ARG A 52 5.39 -9.70 -5.85
CA ARG A 52 6.69 -9.45 -6.52
C ARG A 52 7.83 -9.37 -5.50
N ALA A 53 7.62 -8.67 -4.40
CA ALA A 53 8.62 -8.54 -3.33
C ALA A 53 8.95 -9.88 -2.65
N MET A 54 8.00 -10.80 -2.57
CA MET A 54 8.22 -12.16 -2.03
C MET A 54 9.04 -13.06 -2.96
N GLN A 55 9.03 -12.87 -4.27
CA GLN A 55 9.63 -13.79 -5.24
C GLN A 55 11.12 -14.09 -5.00
N PRO A 56 11.99 -13.10 -4.74
CA PRO A 56 13.39 -13.36 -4.43
C PRO A 56 13.56 -14.26 -3.18
N ILE A 57 12.73 -14.02 -2.16
CA ILE A 57 12.75 -14.78 -0.91
C ILE A 57 12.32 -16.23 -1.16
N LEU A 58 11.24 -16.44 -1.90
CA LEU A 58 10.75 -17.78 -2.21
C LEU A 58 11.76 -18.59 -3.04
N LYS A 59 12.43 -17.93 -4.00
CA LYS A 59 13.47 -18.56 -4.82
C LYS A 59 14.68 -19.01 -3.98
N PHE A 60 15.01 -18.27 -2.92
CA PHE A 60 16.12 -18.65 -2.02
C PHE A 60 15.92 -20.02 -1.38
N PHE A 61 14.68 -20.42 -1.08
CA PHE A 61 14.37 -21.74 -0.50
C PHE A 61 14.36 -22.89 -1.52
N GLY A 62 14.53 -22.60 -2.80
CA GLY A 62 14.53 -23.58 -3.91
C GLY A 62 13.18 -23.68 -4.60
N GLU A 63 13.23 -23.89 -5.91
CA GLU A 63 12.03 -24.00 -6.75
C GLU A 63 11.12 -25.13 -6.27
N GLY A 64 9.83 -24.80 -6.10
CA GLY A 64 8.79 -25.76 -5.75
C GLY A 64 8.66 -26.12 -4.26
N ARG A 65 9.58 -25.68 -3.38
CA ARG A 65 9.47 -25.94 -1.93
C ARG A 65 8.38 -25.11 -1.26
N VAL A 66 8.25 -23.86 -1.68
CA VAL A 66 7.19 -22.96 -1.25
C VAL A 66 6.59 -22.29 -2.48
N SER A 67 5.29 -22.37 -2.62
CA SER A 67 4.59 -21.76 -3.74
C SER A 67 3.63 -20.67 -3.27
N ALA A 68 3.60 -19.57 -4.01
CA ALA A 68 2.68 -18.45 -3.77
C ALA A 68 1.94 -18.06 -5.04
N GLY A 69 0.80 -17.38 -4.88
CA GLY A 69 0.05 -16.85 -6.02
C GLY A 69 -0.95 -15.78 -5.61
N VAL A 70 -1.19 -14.84 -6.53
CA VAL A 70 -2.23 -13.81 -6.38
C VAL A 70 -3.55 -14.37 -6.91
N TYR A 71 -4.57 -14.37 -6.05
CA TYR A 71 -5.91 -14.80 -6.40
C TYR A 71 -6.87 -13.64 -6.28
N ASP A 72 -7.18 -13.00 -7.38
CA ASP A 72 -8.08 -11.85 -7.47
C ASP A 72 -8.97 -11.88 -8.72
N GLY A 73 -9.70 -10.78 -8.98
CA GLY A 73 -10.59 -10.66 -10.12
C GLY A 73 -9.89 -10.74 -11.48
N ASP A 74 -8.60 -10.39 -11.53
CA ASP A 74 -7.82 -10.32 -12.77
C ASP A 74 -7.04 -11.61 -13.04
N THR A 75 -7.00 -12.54 -12.07
CA THR A 75 -6.31 -13.84 -12.18
C THR A 75 -7.03 -14.75 -13.17
N LYS A 76 -6.31 -15.24 -14.17
CA LYS A 76 -6.84 -16.13 -15.23
C LYS A 76 -7.35 -17.47 -14.68
N PRO A 77 -8.38 -18.09 -15.28
CA PRO A 77 -8.98 -19.35 -14.77
C PRO A 77 -7.98 -20.50 -14.55
N ALA A 78 -7.05 -20.70 -15.48
CA ALA A 78 -6.02 -21.75 -15.36
C ALA A 78 -5.11 -21.48 -14.14
N GLU A 79 -4.71 -20.24 -13.93
CA GLU A 79 -3.87 -19.83 -12.80
C GLU A 79 -4.64 -19.95 -11.47
N ARG A 80 -5.92 -19.59 -11.43
CA ARG A 80 -6.77 -19.81 -10.24
C ARG A 80 -6.81 -21.28 -9.86
N THR A 81 -6.90 -22.18 -10.84
CA THR A 81 -6.90 -23.64 -10.59
C THR A 81 -5.56 -24.09 -10.04
N ARG A 82 -4.44 -23.62 -10.59
CA ARG A 82 -3.09 -23.90 -10.09
C ARG A 82 -2.93 -23.43 -8.63
N ILE A 83 -3.30 -22.19 -8.34
CA ILE A 83 -3.18 -21.61 -7.00
C ILE A 83 -3.97 -22.44 -5.97
N ARG A 84 -5.22 -22.78 -6.26
CA ARG A 84 -6.04 -23.56 -5.34
C ARG A 84 -5.44 -24.93 -5.03
N LYS A 85 -4.79 -25.57 -6.02
CA LYS A 85 -4.23 -26.92 -5.86
C LYS A 85 -2.87 -26.91 -5.14
N SER A 86 -2.01 -25.96 -5.45
CA SER A 86 -0.60 -26.04 -5.08
C SER A 86 -0.05 -24.88 -4.25
N ALA A 87 -0.68 -23.69 -4.23
CA ALA A 87 -0.09 -22.57 -3.54
C ALA A 87 -0.19 -22.71 -2.02
N ASN A 88 0.95 -22.59 -1.34
CA ASN A 88 1.02 -22.51 0.12
C ASN A 88 0.56 -21.13 0.61
N ILE A 89 0.97 -20.06 -0.09
CA ILE A 89 0.63 -18.69 0.23
C ILE A 89 -0.27 -18.11 -0.85
N ILE A 90 -1.46 -17.67 -0.46
CA ILE A 90 -2.44 -17.08 -1.36
C ILE A 90 -2.64 -15.62 -1.00
N LEU A 91 -2.22 -14.71 -1.88
CA LEU A 91 -2.43 -13.28 -1.72
C LEU A 91 -3.77 -12.91 -2.36
N THR A 92 -4.62 -12.25 -1.61
CA THR A 92 -5.99 -11.95 -2.06
C THR A 92 -6.53 -10.67 -1.40
N ASN A 93 -7.80 -10.38 -1.61
CA ASN A 93 -8.50 -9.26 -0.99
C ASN A 93 -9.84 -9.71 -0.37
N PRO A 94 -10.48 -8.87 0.48
CA PRO A 94 -11.73 -9.22 1.14
C PRO A 94 -12.87 -9.62 0.20
N GLU A 95 -12.95 -8.98 -0.97
CA GLU A 95 -13.99 -9.26 -1.96
C GLU A 95 -13.88 -10.70 -2.51
N MET A 96 -12.67 -11.15 -2.79
CA MET A 96 -12.43 -12.52 -3.26
C MET A 96 -12.73 -13.56 -2.19
N LEU A 97 -12.40 -13.29 -0.92
CA LEU A 97 -12.82 -14.17 0.18
C LEU A 97 -14.34 -14.31 0.19
N ASN A 98 -15.06 -13.19 0.11
CA ASN A 98 -16.51 -13.16 0.16
C ASN A 98 -17.17 -13.83 -1.03
N SER A 99 -16.69 -13.57 -2.25
CA SER A 99 -17.35 -13.97 -3.51
C SER A 99 -16.87 -15.31 -4.08
N ALA A 100 -15.64 -15.72 -3.78
CA ALA A 100 -15.05 -16.94 -4.35
C ALA A 100 -14.73 -18.00 -3.29
N PHE A 101 -13.98 -17.67 -2.23
CA PHE A 101 -13.49 -18.66 -1.27
C PHE A 101 -14.61 -19.23 -0.41
N LEU A 102 -15.32 -18.38 0.31
CA LEU A 102 -16.32 -18.80 1.29
C LEU A 102 -17.54 -19.49 0.64
N PRO A 103 -18.11 -19.01 -0.47
CA PRO A 103 -19.24 -19.70 -1.12
C PRO A 103 -18.87 -21.07 -1.70
N ASN A 104 -17.61 -21.24 -2.13
CA ASN A 104 -17.15 -22.46 -2.78
C ASN A 104 -16.25 -23.30 -1.87
N HIS A 105 -16.33 -23.12 -0.56
CA HIS A 105 -15.41 -23.76 0.40
C HIS A 105 -15.34 -25.30 0.31
N SER A 106 -16.39 -25.95 -0.18
CA SER A 106 -16.46 -27.41 -0.34
C SER A 106 -16.12 -27.91 -1.74
N ASN A 107 -15.76 -27.00 -2.67
CA ASN A 107 -15.55 -27.32 -4.08
C ASN A 107 -14.25 -26.74 -4.61
N TYR A 108 -13.85 -27.19 -5.77
CA TYR A 108 -12.76 -26.61 -6.57
C TYR A 108 -11.38 -26.57 -5.88
N GLY A 109 -11.16 -27.31 -4.80
CA GLY A 109 -9.91 -27.33 -4.03
C GLY A 109 -9.83 -26.25 -2.93
N PHE A 110 -10.91 -25.51 -2.65
CA PHE A 110 -10.97 -24.61 -1.49
C PHE A 110 -11.06 -25.37 -0.16
N ASP A 111 -11.64 -26.56 -0.16
CA ASP A 111 -11.68 -27.50 0.98
C ASP A 111 -10.28 -27.80 1.52
N ALA A 112 -9.33 -28.11 0.64
CA ALA A 112 -7.94 -28.35 1.01
C ALA A 112 -7.26 -27.10 1.59
N ILE A 113 -7.62 -25.90 1.09
CA ILE A 113 -7.11 -24.64 1.63
C ILE A 113 -7.61 -24.46 3.06
N PHE A 114 -8.91 -24.58 3.30
CA PHE A 114 -9.48 -24.38 4.64
C PHE A 114 -9.08 -25.46 5.63
N ALA A 115 -8.95 -26.73 5.20
CA ALA A 115 -8.50 -27.82 6.06
C ALA A 115 -7.05 -27.63 6.57
N ASN A 116 -6.19 -27.02 5.75
CA ASN A 116 -4.78 -26.82 6.08
C ASN A 116 -4.44 -25.37 6.41
N LEU A 117 -5.43 -24.50 6.61
CA LEU A 117 -5.22 -23.07 6.90
C LEU A 117 -4.63 -22.90 8.29
N ARG A 118 -3.39 -22.40 8.36
CA ARG A 118 -2.67 -22.10 9.61
C ARG A 118 -2.55 -20.63 9.90
N TYR A 119 -2.46 -19.79 8.86
CA TYR A 119 -2.28 -18.36 9.01
C TYR A 119 -3.21 -17.54 8.13
N VAL A 120 -3.74 -16.46 8.70
CA VAL A 120 -4.43 -15.40 8.00
C VAL A 120 -3.69 -14.10 8.29
N VAL A 121 -3.00 -13.59 7.29
CA VAL A 121 -2.25 -12.33 7.39
C VAL A 121 -3.12 -11.19 6.87
N ILE A 122 -3.27 -10.12 7.62
CA ILE A 122 -4.04 -8.95 7.25
C ILE A 122 -3.11 -7.75 7.21
N ASP A 123 -2.80 -7.27 6.04
CA ASP A 123 -1.98 -6.09 5.87
C ASP A 123 -2.83 -4.81 5.82
N GLU A 124 -2.22 -3.70 6.22
CA GLU A 124 -2.86 -2.38 6.26
C GLU A 124 -4.18 -2.38 7.05
N LEU A 125 -4.18 -3.00 8.23
CA LEU A 125 -5.36 -3.17 9.09
C LEU A 125 -6.14 -1.87 9.30
N HIS A 126 -5.45 -0.74 9.41
CA HIS A 126 -6.04 0.60 9.58
C HIS A 126 -6.91 1.04 8.39
N SER A 127 -6.80 0.40 7.22
CA SER A 127 -7.66 0.64 6.06
C SER A 127 -9.07 0.07 6.24
N TYR A 128 -9.22 -0.92 7.12
CA TYR A 128 -10.49 -1.60 7.35
C TYR A 128 -11.28 -0.93 8.48
N ARG A 129 -11.88 0.24 8.18
CA ARG A 129 -12.67 1.04 9.12
C ARG A 129 -14.10 1.25 8.63
N GLY A 130 -14.99 1.66 9.52
CA GLY A 130 -16.37 1.96 9.21
C GLY A 130 -17.09 0.77 8.55
N ALA A 131 -17.86 1.03 7.51
CA ALA A 131 -18.63 0.00 6.78
C ALA A 131 -17.71 -1.09 6.18
N PHE A 132 -16.55 -0.73 5.67
CA PHE A 132 -15.60 -1.69 5.09
C PHE A 132 -15.04 -2.64 6.15
N GLY A 133 -14.67 -2.13 7.34
CA GLY A 133 -14.24 -2.96 8.45
C GLY A 133 -15.35 -3.85 8.99
N ALA A 134 -16.57 -3.34 9.11
CA ALA A 134 -17.74 -4.14 9.53
C ALA A 134 -18.03 -5.28 8.54
N HIS A 135 -17.88 -5.01 7.23
CA HIS A 135 -18.03 -6.04 6.20
C HIS A 135 -16.97 -7.14 6.33
N LEU A 136 -15.70 -6.76 6.49
CA LEU A 136 -14.61 -7.70 6.70
C LEU A 136 -14.80 -8.55 7.96
N ALA A 137 -15.27 -7.96 9.07
CA ALA A 137 -15.57 -8.69 10.29
C ALA A 137 -16.64 -9.77 10.06
N ASN A 138 -17.66 -9.50 9.24
CA ASN A 138 -18.68 -10.50 8.89
C ASN A 138 -18.10 -11.60 7.99
N ILE A 139 -17.18 -11.29 7.08
CA ILE A 139 -16.46 -12.27 6.28
C ILE A 139 -15.67 -13.23 7.19
N PHE A 140 -14.94 -12.70 8.18
CA PHE A 140 -14.17 -13.54 9.11
C PHE A 140 -15.05 -14.38 10.04
N ARG A 141 -16.20 -13.88 10.49
CA ARG A 141 -17.16 -14.71 11.23
C ARG A 141 -17.63 -15.92 10.43
N ARG A 142 -17.83 -15.75 9.12
CA ARG A 142 -18.16 -16.86 8.20
C ARG A 142 -16.96 -17.78 8.02
N MET A 143 -15.77 -17.24 7.82
CA MET A 143 -14.53 -17.99 7.68
C MET A 143 -14.25 -18.86 8.91
N HIS A 144 -14.38 -18.32 10.12
CA HIS A 144 -14.23 -19.09 11.36
C HIS A 144 -15.17 -20.30 11.46
N ARG A 145 -16.42 -20.18 10.96
CA ARG A 145 -17.36 -21.32 10.91
C ARG A 145 -16.88 -22.38 9.95
N ILE A 146 -16.38 -21.98 8.78
CA ILE A 146 -15.85 -22.88 7.78
C ILE A 146 -14.57 -23.56 8.30
N CYS A 147 -13.64 -22.81 8.89
CA CYS A 147 -12.43 -23.36 9.49
C CYS A 147 -12.77 -24.41 10.57
N ARG A 148 -13.74 -24.13 11.44
CA ARG A 148 -14.21 -25.11 12.44
C ARG A 148 -14.80 -26.38 11.82
N TYR A 149 -15.51 -26.26 10.71
CA TYR A 149 -16.04 -27.41 9.97
C TYR A 149 -14.92 -28.31 9.45
N TYR A 150 -13.80 -27.70 9.00
CA TYR A 150 -12.61 -28.44 8.53
C TYR A 150 -11.59 -28.72 9.64
N HIS A 151 -11.90 -28.50 10.90
CA HIS A 151 -11.03 -28.71 12.06
C HIS A 151 -9.72 -27.90 12.00
N SER A 152 -9.72 -26.78 11.31
CA SER A 152 -8.61 -25.82 11.30
C SER A 152 -8.87 -24.64 12.23
N ASN A 153 -7.80 -24.09 12.79
CA ASN A 153 -7.83 -22.91 13.67
C ASN A 153 -6.69 -21.97 13.32
N PRO A 154 -6.85 -21.13 12.29
CA PRO A 154 -5.77 -20.28 11.82
C PRO A 154 -5.44 -19.16 12.82
N HIS A 155 -4.15 -18.84 12.91
CA HIS A 155 -3.64 -17.65 13.63
C HIS A 155 -3.73 -16.43 12.75
N PHE A 156 -4.15 -15.31 13.35
CA PHE A 156 -4.23 -14.02 12.67
C PHE A 156 -2.98 -13.20 12.93
N LEU A 157 -2.35 -12.74 11.87
CA LEU A 157 -1.20 -11.84 11.90
C LEU A 157 -1.60 -10.54 11.20
N CYS A 158 -1.66 -9.45 11.95
CA CYS A 158 -2.08 -8.16 11.42
C CYS A 158 -0.90 -7.19 11.38
N SER A 159 -0.79 -6.43 10.30
CA SER A 159 0.09 -5.26 10.24
C SER A 159 -0.71 -3.98 10.07
N SER A 160 -0.24 -2.92 10.66
CA SER A 160 -0.88 -1.61 10.58
C SER A 160 0.17 -0.50 10.61
N ALA A 161 -0.16 0.64 10.01
CA ALA A 161 0.49 1.89 10.37
C ALA A 161 0.20 2.22 11.84
N THR A 162 0.96 3.13 12.40
CA THR A 162 0.74 3.61 13.78
C THR A 162 -0.66 4.22 13.93
N ILE A 163 -1.49 3.57 14.75
CA ILE A 163 -2.84 4.00 15.11
C ILE A 163 -3.02 3.91 16.62
N ALA A 164 -3.99 4.62 17.17
CA ALA A 164 -4.18 4.70 18.61
C ALA A 164 -4.71 3.41 19.25
N ASN A 165 -5.45 2.60 18.50
CA ASN A 165 -6.17 1.42 19.02
C ASN A 165 -6.02 0.18 18.12
N PRO A 166 -4.80 -0.30 17.85
CA PRO A 166 -4.57 -1.41 16.92
C PRO A 166 -5.15 -2.73 17.40
N VAL A 167 -5.01 -3.04 18.68
CA VAL A 167 -5.55 -4.28 19.28
C VAL A 167 -7.07 -4.30 19.20
N GLU A 168 -7.73 -3.25 19.66
CA GLU A 168 -9.19 -3.16 19.62
C GLU A 168 -9.74 -3.31 18.19
N LEU A 169 -9.07 -2.70 17.21
CA LEU A 169 -9.47 -2.82 15.80
C LEU A 169 -9.30 -4.26 15.29
N ALA A 170 -8.16 -4.91 15.60
CA ALA A 170 -7.89 -6.29 15.23
C ALA A 170 -8.92 -7.24 15.84
N GLU A 171 -9.21 -7.09 17.14
CA GLU A 171 -10.20 -7.90 17.84
C GLU A 171 -11.62 -7.74 17.29
N LYS A 172 -12.03 -6.51 17.00
CA LYS A 172 -13.35 -6.25 16.39
C LYS A 172 -13.49 -6.87 14.99
N ILE A 173 -12.42 -6.85 14.20
CA ILE A 173 -12.42 -7.40 12.85
C ILE A 173 -12.29 -8.92 12.86
N CYS A 174 -11.31 -9.46 13.59
CA CYS A 174 -10.99 -10.89 13.54
C CYS A 174 -11.79 -11.73 14.54
N GLY A 175 -12.33 -11.14 15.60
CA GLY A 175 -13.12 -11.85 16.62
C GLY A 175 -12.28 -12.71 17.56
N SER A 176 -11.00 -12.38 17.77
CA SER A 176 -10.02 -13.11 18.61
C SER A 176 -9.14 -12.12 19.33
N GLY A 177 -8.53 -12.51 20.48
CA GLY A 177 -7.57 -11.69 21.19
C GLY A 177 -6.24 -11.55 20.47
N PHE A 178 -5.53 -10.44 20.69
CA PHE A 178 -4.25 -10.11 20.01
C PHE A 178 -3.18 -9.64 20.98
N THR A 179 -1.95 -10.04 20.70
CA THR A 179 -0.74 -9.47 21.31
C THR A 179 -0.22 -8.32 20.45
N LEU A 180 0.04 -7.15 21.06
CA LEU A 180 0.58 -5.98 20.38
C LEU A 180 2.11 -6.05 20.31
N ILE A 181 2.66 -5.74 19.13
CA ILE A 181 4.07 -5.45 18.90
C ILE A 181 4.18 -4.05 18.31
N ASP A 182 4.62 -3.09 19.12
CA ASP A 182 4.70 -1.67 18.79
C ASP A 182 6.11 -1.08 18.91
N ARG A 183 7.09 -1.89 19.34
CA ARG A 183 8.48 -1.47 19.39
C ARG A 183 9.10 -1.59 18.00
N ASP A 184 9.28 -0.43 17.35
CA ASP A 184 9.93 -0.34 16.06
C ASP A 184 11.45 -0.37 16.24
N GLY A 185 12.10 -1.43 15.78
CA GLY A 185 13.55 -1.58 15.78
C GLY A 185 14.18 -1.27 14.41
N SER A 186 13.39 -0.79 13.45
CA SER A 186 13.92 -0.43 12.13
C SER A 186 14.74 0.86 12.18
N PRO A 187 15.82 0.98 11.39
CA PRO A 187 16.52 2.25 11.25
C PRO A 187 15.57 3.29 10.65
N ALA A 188 15.46 4.43 11.31
CA ALA A 188 14.68 5.56 10.85
C ALA A 188 15.64 6.71 10.47
N PRO A 189 15.64 7.17 9.21
CA PRO A 189 16.39 8.36 8.83
C PRO A 189 15.79 9.59 9.51
N GLU A 190 16.60 10.61 9.70
CA GLU A 190 16.12 11.93 10.14
C GLU A 190 15.17 12.49 9.07
N LYS A 191 14.07 13.10 9.54
CA LYS A 191 13.06 13.73 8.66
C LYS A 191 12.80 15.14 9.13
N GLU A 192 12.87 16.06 8.20
CA GLU A 192 12.45 17.44 8.42
C GLU A 192 10.99 17.63 8.02
N TYR A 193 10.22 18.31 8.85
CA TYR A 193 8.82 18.64 8.58
C TYR A 193 8.66 20.16 8.45
N CYS A 194 8.48 20.63 7.21
CA CYS A 194 8.24 22.03 6.91
C CYS A 194 6.74 22.31 6.77
N ILE A 195 6.17 23.15 7.63
CA ILE A 195 4.77 23.59 7.53
C ILE A 195 4.72 24.94 6.84
N ILE A 196 4.23 24.95 5.60
CA ILE A 196 4.15 26.16 4.77
C ILE A 196 2.73 26.71 4.83
N GLN A 197 2.59 27.93 5.33
CA GLN A 197 1.34 28.66 5.25
C GLN A 197 1.30 29.44 3.93
N PRO A 198 0.27 29.22 3.07
CA PRO A 198 0.16 29.95 1.81
C PRO A 198 0.15 31.48 2.02
N PRO A 199 0.86 32.26 1.17
CA PRO A 199 0.92 33.71 1.26
C PRO A 199 -0.45 34.40 1.19
N GLU A 200 -0.56 35.54 1.84
CA GLU A 200 -1.77 36.37 1.81
C GLU A 200 -1.87 37.14 0.49
N ILE A 201 -3.08 37.23 -0.03
CA ILE A 201 -3.41 38.13 -1.14
C ILE A 201 -3.87 39.44 -0.54
N LYS A 202 -3.03 40.48 -0.67
CA LYS A 202 -3.32 41.82 -0.18
C LYS A 202 -3.70 42.75 -1.33
N GLY A 203 -4.68 43.59 -1.11
CA GLY A 203 -5.02 44.68 -2.05
C GLY A 203 -4.23 45.98 -1.73
N ASN A 204 -4.51 47.02 -2.50
CA ASN A 204 -3.82 48.31 -2.42
C ASN A 204 -3.90 49.00 -1.03
N ASN A 205 -4.81 48.52 -0.15
CA ASN A 205 -5.04 49.12 1.18
C ASN A 205 -4.54 48.16 2.30
N ASP A 206 -3.59 47.27 2.04
CA ASP A 206 -3.13 46.20 2.95
C ASP A 206 -4.24 45.27 3.47
N LYS A 207 -5.45 45.39 2.92
CA LYS A 207 -6.57 44.50 3.28
C LYS A 207 -6.34 43.11 2.69
N VAL A 208 -6.40 42.10 3.57
CA VAL A 208 -6.28 40.70 3.17
C VAL A 208 -7.59 40.24 2.52
N TYR A 209 -7.53 39.80 1.28
CA TYR A 209 -8.65 39.26 0.52
C TYR A 209 -8.73 37.74 0.54
N GLY A 210 -7.65 37.07 0.99
CA GLY A 210 -7.56 35.63 1.06
C GLY A 210 -6.11 35.18 1.07
N ARG A 211 -5.91 33.90 0.73
CA ARG A 211 -4.57 33.33 0.59
C ARG A 211 -4.46 32.66 -0.79
N ILE A 212 -3.25 32.59 -1.30
CA ILE A 212 -2.93 31.79 -2.50
C ILE A 212 -3.37 30.34 -2.24
N ALA A 213 -3.90 29.67 -3.24
CA ALA A 213 -4.31 28.27 -3.10
C ALA A 213 -3.09 27.39 -2.78
N ALA A 214 -3.23 26.47 -1.83
CA ALA A 214 -2.16 25.55 -1.45
C ALA A 214 -1.69 24.71 -2.64
N SER A 215 -2.57 24.38 -3.62
CA SER A 215 -2.22 23.74 -4.87
C SER A 215 -1.25 24.56 -5.72
N THR A 216 -1.44 25.87 -5.79
CA THR A 216 -0.56 26.77 -6.56
C THR A 216 0.80 26.92 -5.89
N VAL A 217 0.84 26.96 -4.53
CA VAL A 217 2.10 26.93 -3.78
C VAL A 217 2.85 25.64 -4.02
N ALA A 218 2.17 24.49 -3.92
CA ALA A 218 2.76 23.18 -4.19
C ALA A 218 3.29 23.06 -5.62
N ALA A 219 2.51 23.54 -6.62
CA ALA A 219 2.95 23.59 -8.01
C ALA A 219 4.17 24.53 -8.23
N GLY A 220 4.39 25.48 -7.33
CA GLY A 220 5.56 26.35 -7.33
C GLY A 220 6.83 25.72 -6.78
N LEU A 221 6.71 24.73 -5.87
CA LEU A 221 7.84 24.00 -5.31
C LEU A 221 8.36 22.91 -6.25
N ILE A 222 7.52 22.39 -7.13
CA ILE A 222 7.89 21.26 -8.02
C ILE A 222 9.08 21.58 -8.95
N PRO A 223 9.17 22.76 -9.60
CA PRO A 223 10.35 23.09 -10.39
C PRO A 223 11.66 23.04 -9.61
N GLU A 224 11.70 23.54 -8.39
CA GLU A 224 12.87 23.52 -7.53
C GLU A 224 13.30 22.09 -7.19
N LEU A 225 12.33 21.21 -6.87
CA LEU A 225 12.60 19.81 -6.61
C LEU A 225 13.16 19.07 -7.84
N VAL A 226 12.69 19.42 -9.03
CA VAL A 226 13.19 18.84 -10.31
C VAL A 226 14.59 19.35 -10.61
N GLU A 227 14.87 20.64 -10.38
CA GLU A 227 16.20 21.25 -10.61
C GLU A 227 17.27 20.69 -9.67
N GLU A 228 16.91 20.39 -8.44
CA GLU A 228 17.81 19.80 -7.44
C GLU A 228 17.92 18.27 -7.54
N ASP A 229 17.33 17.68 -8.60
CA ASP A 229 17.34 16.21 -8.86
C ASP A 229 16.75 15.38 -7.71
N HIS A 230 15.74 15.92 -7.01
CA HIS A 230 15.05 15.22 -5.96
C HIS A 230 13.95 14.30 -6.52
N HIS A 231 13.85 13.09 -5.97
CA HIS A 231 12.71 12.20 -6.20
C HIS A 231 11.61 12.54 -5.21
N PHE A 232 10.41 12.87 -5.72
CA PHE A 232 9.35 13.37 -4.85
C PHE A 232 7.95 12.85 -5.20
N ILE A 233 7.06 12.95 -4.21
CA ILE A 233 5.63 12.76 -4.40
C ILE A 233 4.85 13.96 -3.83
N THR A 234 3.88 14.45 -4.60
CA THR A 234 2.95 15.50 -4.17
C THR A 234 1.55 14.91 -4.00
N PHE A 235 1.01 14.94 -2.79
CA PHE A 235 -0.33 14.45 -2.49
C PHE A 235 -1.38 15.54 -2.60
N GLY A 236 -2.28 15.43 -3.60
CA GLY A 236 -3.45 16.27 -3.76
C GLY A 236 -4.71 15.63 -3.18
N ARG A 237 -5.62 16.45 -2.63
CA ARG A 237 -6.84 15.98 -1.94
C ARG A 237 -7.91 15.36 -2.85
N SER A 238 -7.86 15.62 -4.15
CA SER A 238 -8.84 15.13 -5.12
C SER A 238 -8.23 14.98 -6.51
N ARG A 239 -8.89 14.20 -7.38
CA ARG A 239 -8.45 14.04 -8.77
C ARG A 239 -8.30 15.38 -9.49
N ARG A 240 -9.26 16.31 -9.29
CA ARG A 240 -9.20 17.66 -9.85
C ARG A 240 -8.00 18.45 -9.31
N ASN A 241 -7.72 18.34 -8.02
CA ASN A 241 -6.59 19.03 -7.40
C ASN A 241 -5.25 18.52 -7.96
N VAL A 242 -5.12 17.21 -8.17
CA VAL A 242 -3.95 16.59 -8.82
C VAL A 242 -3.73 17.15 -10.23
N GLU A 243 -4.79 17.21 -11.05
CA GLU A 243 -4.70 17.76 -12.41
C GLU A 243 -4.31 19.24 -12.43
N VAL A 244 -4.85 20.04 -11.50
CA VAL A 244 -4.50 21.47 -11.38
C VAL A 244 -3.03 21.62 -11.02
N ILE A 245 -2.55 20.92 -9.97
CA ILE A 245 -1.16 20.97 -9.56
C ILE A 245 -0.24 20.53 -10.70
N LEU A 246 -0.55 19.41 -11.34
CA LEU A 246 0.25 18.86 -12.42
C LEU A 246 0.35 19.82 -13.60
N LYS A 247 -0.78 20.41 -14.01
CA LYS A 247 -0.82 21.38 -15.11
C LYS A 247 0.00 22.63 -14.77
N GLU A 248 -0.26 23.26 -13.62
CA GLU A 248 0.47 24.47 -13.19
C GLU A 248 1.97 24.20 -13.05
N ALA A 249 2.38 23.02 -12.55
CA ALA A 249 3.78 22.64 -12.43
C ALA A 249 4.44 22.45 -13.80
N LYS A 250 3.76 21.78 -14.73
CA LYS A 250 4.24 21.60 -16.10
C LYS A 250 4.37 22.92 -16.85
N ASP A 251 3.39 23.79 -16.75
CA ASP A 251 3.43 25.12 -17.37
C ASP A 251 4.64 25.94 -16.85
N LYS A 252 4.98 25.82 -15.55
CA LYS A 252 6.16 26.47 -14.97
C LYS A 252 7.48 25.84 -15.43
N LEU A 253 7.56 24.50 -15.48
CA LEU A 253 8.72 23.77 -15.96
C LEU A 253 8.99 24.06 -17.46
N ASP A 254 7.95 24.14 -18.29
CA ASP A 254 8.05 24.52 -19.69
C ASP A 254 8.54 25.94 -19.86
N ALA A 255 8.04 26.89 -19.05
CA ALA A 255 8.48 28.27 -19.05
C ALA A 255 9.96 28.40 -18.61
N ALA A 256 10.38 27.65 -17.59
CA ALA A 256 11.77 27.59 -17.14
C ALA A 256 12.69 26.98 -18.20
N GLY A 257 12.24 25.89 -18.86
CA GLY A 257 12.96 25.26 -19.99
C GLY A 257 13.17 26.20 -21.19
N PHE A 258 12.22 27.09 -21.44
CA PHE A 258 12.33 28.12 -22.49
C PHE A 258 13.38 29.20 -22.14
N LEU A 259 13.62 29.44 -20.84
CA LEU A 259 14.61 30.41 -20.35
C LEU A 259 16.04 29.86 -20.32
N GLY A 260 16.30 28.67 -20.88
CA GLY A 260 17.65 28.12 -21.00
C GLY A 260 18.11 27.31 -19.80
N MET A 261 17.23 26.91 -18.89
CA MET A 261 17.53 25.89 -17.89
C MET A 261 17.80 24.56 -18.57
N ALA A 262 18.94 23.98 -18.30
CA ALA A 262 19.44 22.78 -18.95
C ALA A 262 18.42 21.65 -18.89
N ARG A 263 18.22 20.95 -20.02
CA ARG A 263 17.46 19.69 -20.06
C ARG A 263 18.11 18.71 -19.11
N VAL A 264 17.44 18.35 -18.03
CA VAL A 264 17.92 17.34 -17.09
C VAL A 264 17.98 16.01 -17.85
N GLY A 265 19.18 15.47 -18.05
CA GLY A 265 19.40 14.24 -18.82
C GLY A 265 18.93 14.29 -20.29
N GLY A 266 18.78 15.50 -20.93
CA GLY A 266 18.31 15.66 -22.29
C GLY A 266 16.78 15.59 -22.50
N LYS A 267 15.99 15.38 -21.45
CA LYS A 267 14.53 15.38 -21.46
C LYS A 267 13.98 16.77 -21.16
N ASN A 268 12.76 17.06 -21.64
CA ASN A 268 12.03 18.25 -21.19
C ASN A 268 11.69 18.09 -19.69
N PRO A 269 11.99 19.06 -18.82
CA PRO A 269 11.66 18.99 -17.40
C PRO A 269 10.19 18.67 -17.10
N ALA A 270 9.25 19.16 -17.91
CA ALA A 270 7.83 18.85 -17.79
C ALA A 270 7.48 17.36 -18.01
N ASP A 271 8.34 16.60 -18.70
CA ASP A 271 8.16 15.16 -18.91
C ASP A 271 8.70 14.33 -17.74
N LEU A 272 9.43 14.95 -16.80
CA LEU A 272 9.94 14.29 -15.60
C LEU A 272 8.89 14.17 -14.50
N ILE A 273 7.70 14.75 -14.68
CA ILE A 273 6.61 14.65 -13.70
C ILE A 273 5.36 14.03 -14.34
N ALA A 274 4.69 13.18 -13.57
CA ALA A 274 3.45 12.53 -14.00
C ALA A 274 2.36 12.59 -12.94
N GLY A 275 1.09 12.52 -13.38
CA GLY A 275 -0.05 12.32 -12.50
C GLY A 275 -0.22 10.85 -12.16
N TYR A 276 -0.74 10.55 -10.95
CA TYR A 276 -1.13 9.19 -10.57
C TYR A 276 -2.46 9.21 -9.82
N ARG A 277 -3.47 8.55 -10.36
CA ARG A 277 -4.82 8.54 -9.76
C ARG A 277 -5.63 7.30 -10.12
N GLY A 278 -6.67 7.02 -9.35
CA GLY A 278 -7.53 5.86 -9.52
C GLY A 278 -8.37 5.81 -10.82
N GLY A 279 -8.24 6.80 -11.71
CA GLY A 279 -8.91 6.79 -13.01
C GLY A 279 -8.07 6.22 -14.16
N TYR A 280 -6.79 5.95 -13.93
CA TYR A 280 -5.91 5.34 -14.92
C TYR A 280 -6.13 3.83 -15.03
N THR A 281 -5.91 3.30 -16.22
CA THR A 281 -5.94 1.86 -16.44
C THR A 281 -4.84 1.15 -15.64
N PRO A 282 -4.97 -0.14 -15.36
CA PRO A 282 -3.92 -0.90 -14.69
C PRO A 282 -2.56 -0.87 -15.42
N LEU A 283 -2.59 -0.82 -16.76
CA LEU A 283 -1.36 -0.75 -17.57
C LEU A 283 -0.67 0.61 -17.44
N GLU A 284 -1.43 1.71 -17.53
CA GLU A 284 -0.88 3.06 -17.34
C GLU A 284 -0.28 3.23 -15.95
N ARG A 285 -0.94 2.74 -14.91
CA ARG A 285 -0.40 2.81 -13.54
C ARG A 285 0.91 2.06 -13.39
N LYS A 286 0.99 0.83 -13.90
CA LYS A 286 2.23 0.02 -13.87
C LYS A 286 3.37 0.69 -14.62
N GLU A 287 3.08 1.34 -15.74
CA GLU A 287 4.09 2.06 -16.52
C GLU A 287 4.61 3.30 -15.76
N ILE A 288 3.73 4.04 -15.08
CA ILE A 288 4.15 5.18 -14.24
C ILE A 288 4.98 4.69 -13.05
N GLU A 289 4.54 3.62 -12.37
CA GLU A 289 5.28 3.00 -11.27
C GLU A 289 6.67 2.55 -11.71
N ARG A 290 6.78 1.87 -12.86
CA ARG A 290 8.07 1.47 -13.46
C ARG A 290 8.97 2.67 -13.72
N LYS A 291 8.45 3.70 -14.40
CA LYS A 291 9.21 4.90 -14.73
C LYS A 291 9.74 5.62 -13.50
N MET A 292 8.95 5.64 -12.42
CA MET A 292 9.38 6.23 -11.15
C MET A 292 10.48 5.40 -10.49
N THR A 293 10.31 4.07 -10.44
CA THR A 293 11.31 3.15 -9.86
C THR A 293 12.63 3.13 -10.64
N GLU A 294 12.56 3.27 -11.97
CA GLU A 294 13.74 3.28 -12.85
C GLU A 294 14.40 4.68 -12.95
N GLY A 295 13.86 5.69 -12.28
CA GLY A 295 14.39 7.06 -12.31
C GLY A 295 14.13 7.80 -13.64
N GLU A 296 13.19 7.33 -14.45
CA GLU A 296 12.76 8.05 -15.65
C GLU A 296 11.87 9.25 -15.32
N LEU A 297 11.25 9.26 -14.14
CA LEU A 297 10.48 10.38 -13.57
C LEU A 297 11.16 10.85 -12.30
N ALA A 298 11.21 12.15 -12.10
CA ALA A 298 11.64 12.79 -10.86
C ALA A 298 10.50 12.84 -9.85
N GLY A 299 9.25 13.03 -10.29
CA GLY A 299 8.16 13.21 -9.36
C GLY A 299 6.78 12.77 -9.83
N LEU A 300 5.93 12.49 -8.84
CA LEU A 300 4.53 12.16 -9.04
C LEU A 300 3.60 13.14 -8.33
N VAL A 301 2.51 13.51 -8.99
CA VAL A 301 1.40 14.21 -8.34
C VAL A 301 0.25 13.21 -8.21
N SER A 302 -0.11 12.84 -6.97
CA SER A 302 -1.02 11.74 -6.71
C SER A 302 -2.18 12.15 -5.78
N THR A 303 -3.26 11.41 -5.83
CA THR A 303 -4.24 11.33 -4.75
C THR A 303 -3.72 10.39 -3.66
N ASN A 304 -4.54 10.07 -2.66
CA ASN A 304 -4.24 9.00 -1.69
C ASN A 304 -4.03 7.59 -2.31
N ALA A 305 -4.08 7.45 -3.62
CA ALA A 305 -3.86 6.16 -4.30
C ALA A 305 -2.44 5.59 -4.08
N LEU A 306 -1.43 6.45 -3.84
CA LEU A 306 -0.07 6.07 -3.47
C LEU A 306 0.21 6.17 -1.96
N GLU A 307 -0.79 6.39 -1.14
CA GLU A 307 -0.67 6.38 0.32
C GLU A 307 -0.35 4.97 0.84
N LEU A 308 -0.96 3.95 0.25
CA LEU A 308 -0.70 2.55 0.57
C LEU A 308 0.59 2.05 -0.11
N GLY A 309 1.29 1.16 0.57
CA GLY A 309 2.65 0.64 0.33
C GLY A 309 2.99 0.08 -1.06
N ILE A 310 2.62 0.75 -2.13
CA ILE A 310 3.10 0.45 -3.49
C ILE A 310 4.54 0.94 -3.59
N ASP A 311 5.44 0.09 -4.07
CA ASP A 311 6.83 0.46 -4.30
C ASP A 311 6.95 1.40 -5.51
N ILE A 312 7.43 2.61 -5.26
CA ILE A 312 7.70 3.65 -6.25
C ILE A 312 9.16 4.12 -6.21
N GLY A 313 10.02 3.34 -5.56
CA GLY A 313 11.43 3.68 -5.38
C GLY A 313 11.70 4.58 -4.17
N LYS A 314 12.92 5.08 -4.08
CA LYS A 314 13.33 5.99 -3.00
C LYS A 314 12.79 7.39 -3.30
N LEU A 315 12.31 8.05 -2.27
CA LEU A 315 11.84 9.44 -2.32
C LEU A 315 12.66 10.30 -1.37
N ASP A 316 13.02 11.49 -1.82
CA ASP A 316 13.74 12.49 -1.03
C ASP A 316 12.77 13.46 -0.38
N ALA A 317 11.64 13.76 -1.03
CA ALA A 317 10.67 14.71 -0.55
C ALA A 317 9.21 14.26 -0.74
N THR A 318 8.37 14.64 0.21
CA THR A 318 6.91 14.47 0.13
C THR A 318 6.22 15.81 0.37
N VAL A 319 5.40 16.24 -0.59
CA VAL A 319 4.59 17.46 -0.48
C VAL A 319 3.14 17.09 -0.22
N ILE A 320 2.58 17.52 0.92
CA ILE A 320 1.19 17.24 1.30
C ILE A 320 0.35 18.51 1.18
N VAL A 321 -0.57 18.54 0.22
CA VAL A 321 -1.39 19.71 -0.08
C VAL A 321 -2.65 19.72 0.79
N GLY A 322 -2.53 20.39 1.96
CA GLY A 322 -3.56 20.41 2.99
C GLY A 322 -3.62 19.11 3.81
N TYR A 323 -4.35 19.16 4.92
CA TYR A 323 -4.46 17.99 5.82
C TYR A 323 -5.21 16.83 5.15
N PRO A 324 -4.67 15.61 5.16
CA PRO A 324 -5.23 14.47 4.42
C PRO A 324 -6.49 13.84 5.07
N GLY A 325 -7.01 14.44 6.12
CA GLY A 325 -8.26 14.05 6.77
C GLY A 325 -8.08 13.16 8.00
N THR A 326 -7.03 12.35 8.08
CA THR A 326 -6.74 11.53 9.25
C THR A 326 -5.26 11.59 9.64
N ARG A 327 -4.95 11.33 10.91
CA ARG A 327 -3.56 11.20 11.37
C ARG A 327 -2.84 10.03 10.69
N ALA A 328 -3.54 8.93 10.46
CA ALA A 328 -2.96 7.76 9.79
C ALA A 328 -2.53 8.10 8.36
N SER A 329 -3.40 8.76 7.56
CA SER A 329 -3.05 9.23 6.22
C SER A 329 -1.88 10.20 6.24
N PHE A 330 -1.84 11.12 7.22
CA PHE A 330 -0.70 12.04 7.35
C PHE A 330 0.62 11.28 7.55
N TRP A 331 0.66 10.34 8.49
CA TRP A 331 1.86 9.54 8.74
C TRP A 331 2.23 8.61 7.58
N GLN A 332 1.25 8.10 6.85
CA GLN A 332 1.50 7.28 5.66
C GLN A 332 2.05 8.09 4.50
N GLN A 333 1.50 9.29 4.27
CA GLN A 333 1.99 10.18 3.21
C GLN A 333 3.37 10.73 3.55
N SER A 334 3.59 11.19 4.78
CA SER A 334 4.90 11.70 5.23
C SER A 334 5.93 10.60 5.49
N GLY A 335 5.51 9.36 5.54
CA GLY A 335 6.36 8.19 5.71
C GLY A 335 6.89 7.60 4.40
N ARG A 336 6.46 8.18 3.26
CA ARG A 336 6.92 7.76 1.92
C ARG A 336 8.34 8.28 1.57
#